data_169be6314c37c9851271f79306b16cda
#
_entry.id   169be6314c37c9851271f79306b16cda
#
_cell.length_a   1.000
_cell.length_b   1.000
_cell.length_c   1.000
_cell.angle_alpha   90.00
_cell.angle_beta   90.00
_cell.angle_gamma   90.00
#
_symmetry.space_group_name_H-M   'P 1'
#
loop_
_entity.id
_entity.type
_entity.pdbx_description
1 polymer ?
#
loop_
_entity_poly.entity_id
_entity_poly.type
_entity_poly.pdbx_seq_one_letter_code
_entity_poly.pdbx_strand_id
1 'polypeptide(L)'
;YSSAASDVYKRQLKGVYDNAGRSKRSSDGEHREATKINCGVLITGQEMPTADIALFSRVIFLESQKSERSKEETDKYQKFLKLRNMCPTNITVGLMRYRENFNAGWYDAWKRSLREIKSEVDYNVIGERFINNWAMMLASYYCLKSFAPGLPFTEQQVHDICIDGLLYQHSLCSSTDEIAVFWSMFSKARQLGEIREGQDYKISQISSLKVSIKSD
;
A
#
# COMPACT_ATOMS: atom_id res chain seq x y z
N TYR A 1 13.76 14.58 15.39
CA TYR A 1 12.52 14.00 15.95
C TYR A 1 12.89 12.73 16.72
N SER A 2 12.41 12.60 17.95
CA SER A 2 12.69 11.45 18.83
C SER A 2 12.12 10.16 18.20
N SER A 3 12.89 9.07 18.25
CA SER A 3 12.46 7.74 17.74
C SER A 3 11.10 7.28 18.32
N ALA A 4 10.82 7.63 19.57
CA ALA A 4 9.55 7.34 20.25
C ALA A 4 8.34 8.00 19.57
N ALA A 5 8.46 9.24 19.09
CA ALA A 5 7.37 9.92 18.38
C ALA A 5 7.08 9.24 17.02
N SER A 6 8.14 8.80 16.32
CA SER A 6 8.03 8.05 15.08
C SER A 6 7.27 6.72 15.29
N ASP A 7 7.57 5.99 16.35
CA ASP A 7 6.95 4.70 16.64
C ASP A 7 5.47 4.84 17.04
N VAL A 8 5.11 5.90 17.77
CA VAL A 8 3.71 6.24 18.06
C VAL A 8 2.94 6.51 16.77
N TYR A 9 3.53 7.26 15.84
CA TYR A 9 2.90 7.59 14.57
C TYR A 9 2.69 6.35 13.70
N LYS A 10 3.70 5.49 13.58
CA LYS A 10 3.60 4.21 12.85
C LYS A 10 2.50 3.32 13.42
N ARG A 11 2.39 3.25 14.76
CA ARG A 11 1.33 2.47 15.42
C ARG A 11 -0.07 3.04 15.15
N GLN A 12 -0.20 4.37 15.13
CA GLN A 12 -1.47 5.02 14.80
C GLN A 12 -1.90 4.72 13.36
N LEU A 13 -0.98 4.80 12.40
CA LEU A 13 -1.26 4.49 10.99
C LEU A 13 -1.68 3.04 10.78
N LYS A 14 -1.02 2.09 11.45
CA LYS A 14 -1.46 0.68 11.45
C LYS A 14 -2.88 0.55 12.00
N GLY A 15 -3.19 1.26 13.08
CA GLY A 15 -4.54 1.28 13.67
C GLY A 15 -5.60 1.85 12.74
N VAL A 16 -5.25 2.83 11.90
CA VAL A 16 -6.17 3.37 10.86
C VAL A 16 -6.57 2.26 9.89
N TYR A 17 -5.61 1.54 9.36
CA TYR A 17 -5.87 0.44 8.42
C TYR A 17 -6.72 -0.67 9.04
N ASP A 18 -6.36 -1.09 10.24
CA ASP A 18 -7.04 -2.16 10.96
C ASP A 18 -8.40 -1.71 11.55
N ASN A 19 -8.82 -0.47 11.29
CA ASN A 19 -10.03 0.16 11.86
C ASN A 19 -10.10 0.04 13.39
N ALA A 20 -8.93 -0.04 14.00
CA ALA A 20 -8.74 -0.31 15.43
C ALA A 20 -8.83 0.97 16.27
N GLY A 21 -9.53 1.96 15.93
CA GLY A 21 -9.80 3.20 16.62
C GLY A 21 -9.01 3.50 17.91
N ARG A 22 -9.21 4.64 18.49
CA ARG A 22 -8.61 5.00 19.78
C ARG A 22 -9.53 4.57 20.93
N SER A 23 -9.06 3.68 21.79
CA SER A 23 -9.75 3.40 23.04
C SER A 23 -9.21 4.31 24.16
N LYS A 24 -10.07 5.06 24.78
CA LYS A 24 -9.79 5.78 26.04
C LYS A 24 -10.51 5.09 27.17
N ARG A 25 -9.84 5.02 28.33
CA ARG A 25 -10.50 4.61 29.55
C ARG A 25 -11.43 5.76 29.99
N SER A 26 -12.68 5.45 30.27
CA SER A 26 -13.62 6.44 30.81
C SER A 26 -13.10 7.00 32.13
N SER A 27 -13.54 8.20 32.50
CA SER A 27 -13.14 8.86 33.76
C SER A 27 -13.53 8.07 35.00
N ASP A 28 -14.54 7.19 34.91
CA ASP A 28 -14.98 6.27 35.95
C ASP A 28 -14.14 4.97 36.02
N GLY A 29 -13.26 4.73 35.05
CA GLY A 29 -12.36 3.57 35.03
C GLY A 29 -13.00 2.23 34.63
N GLU A 30 -14.33 2.16 34.52
CA GLU A 30 -15.06 0.90 34.27
C GLU A 30 -15.30 0.60 32.79
N HIS A 31 -15.41 1.62 31.96
CA HIS A 31 -15.69 1.44 30.54
C HIS A 31 -14.54 1.91 29.62
N ARG A 32 -14.35 1.21 28.54
CA ARG A 32 -13.46 1.64 27.41
C ARG A 32 -14.33 2.18 26.28
N GLU A 33 -14.25 3.47 26.04
CA GLU A 33 -14.82 4.06 24.84
C GLU A 33 -13.86 3.87 23.65
N ALA A 34 -14.32 3.16 22.63
CA ALA A 34 -13.57 2.98 21.38
C ALA A 34 -14.16 3.88 20.30
N THR A 35 -13.39 4.85 19.86
CA THR A 35 -13.77 5.69 18.71
C THR A 35 -13.30 5.03 17.44
N LYS A 36 -14.24 4.61 16.59
CA LYS A 36 -13.91 4.03 15.27
C LYS A 36 -13.33 5.10 14.34
N ILE A 37 -12.40 4.69 13.48
CA ILE A 37 -11.84 5.56 12.44
C ILE A 37 -12.66 5.34 11.18
N ASN A 38 -13.39 6.37 10.74
CA ASN A 38 -14.23 6.34 9.55
C ASN A 38 -13.75 7.36 8.51
N CYS A 39 -12.44 7.49 8.31
CA CYS A 39 -11.86 8.39 7.32
C CYS A 39 -10.73 7.73 6.55
N GLY A 40 -10.60 8.10 5.28
CA GLY A 40 -9.39 7.82 4.51
C GLY A 40 -8.26 8.75 4.94
N VAL A 41 -7.03 8.26 4.87
CA VAL A 41 -5.83 9.04 5.21
C VAL A 41 -4.92 9.11 3.99
N LEU A 42 -4.53 10.31 3.61
CA LEU A 42 -3.53 10.59 2.59
C LEU A 42 -2.31 11.22 3.29
N ILE A 43 -1.14 10.63 3.05
CA ILE A 43 0.12 11.10 3.63
C ILE A 43 1.06 11.45 2.49
N THR A 44 1.69 12.59 2.58
CA THR A 44 2.75 13.01 1.66
C THR A 44 4.06 13.15 2.42
N GLY A 45 5.16 12.70 1.84
CA GLY A 45 6.48 12.74 2.46
C GLY A 45 7.59 12.64 1.43
N GLN A 46 8.81 12.86 1.86
CA GLN A 46 10.01 12.73 1.01
C GLN A 46 10.69 11.37 1.20
N GLU A 47 10.38 10.67 2.27
CA GLU A 47 10.98 9.38 2.61
C GLU A 47 9.93 8.27 2.60
N MET A 48 10.33 7.10 2.10
CA MET A 48 9.49 5.90 2.11
C MET A 48 9.56 5.19 3.46
N PRO A 49 8.43 4.73 4.01
CA PRO A 49 8.41 3.96 5.26
C PRO A 49 8.80 2.48 5.04
N THR A 50 9.75 2.19 4.15
CA THR A 50 10.15 0.81 3.81
C THR A 50 10.80 0.07 4.98
N ALA A 51 11.38 0.78 5.94
CA ALA A 51 11.93 0.20 7.16
C ALA A 51 10.87 -0.48 8.06
N ASP A 52 9.59 -0.22 7.85
CA ASP A 52 8.48 -0.88 8.54
C ASP A 52 7.57 -1.59 7.53
N ILE A 53 7.94 -2.80 7.16
CA ILE A 53 7.20 -3.63 6.19
C ILE A 53 5.73 -3.79 6.62
N ALA A 54 5.48 -3.91 7.93
CA ALA A 54 4.13 -4.07 8.45
C ALA A 54 3.27 -2.82 8.23
N LEU A 55 3.83 -1.63 8.26
CA LEU A 55 3.16 -0.39 7.88
C LEU A 55 3.05 -0.28 6.36
N PHE A 56 4.13 -0.53 5.64
CA PHE A 56 4.17 -0.38 4.19
C PHE A 56 3.19 -1.31 3.46
N SER A 57 2.96 -2.51 4.00
CA SER A 57 1.93 -3.43 3.48
C SER A 57 0.48 -2.95 3.71
N ARG A 58 0.25 -1.91 4.52
CA ARG A 58 -1.07 -1.37 4.84
C ARG A 58 -1.42 -0.08 4.11
N VAL A 59 -0.56 0.38 3.25
CA VAL A 59 -0.76 1.60 2.45
C VAL A 59 -0.73 1.26 0.97
N ILE A 60 -1.32 2.12 0.15
CA ILE A 60 -1.06 2.17 -1.29
C ILE A 60 0.04 3.22 -1.46
N PHE A 61 1.19 2.80 -1.97
CA PHE A 61 2.32 3.67 -2.17
C PHE A 61 2.33 4.21 -3.60
N LEU A 62 2.33 5.53 -3.72
CA LEU A 62 2.42 6.22 -5.01
C LEU A 62 3.66 7.11 -4.99
N GLU A 63 4.58 6.86 -5.89
CA GLU A 63 5.75 7.70 -6.08
C GLU A 63 5.49 8.76 -7.14
N SER A 64 5.83 9.99 -6.82
CA SER A 64 5.78 11.11 -7.74
C SER A 64 7.19 11.57 -8.05
N GLN A 65 7.63 11.35 -9.26
CA GLN A 65 8.93 11.84 -9.72
C GLN A 65 8.82 13.30 -10.15
N LYS A 66 9.90 14.04 -9.90
CA LYS A 66 10.00 15.40 -10.39
C LYS A 66 10.23 15.36 -11.89
N SER A 67 9.26 15.86 -12.66
CA SER A 67 9.42 16.01 -14.10
C SER A 67 10.48 17.08 -14.44
N GLU A 68 11.13 16.94 -15.58
CA GLU A 68 11.98 17.97 -16.12
C GLU A 68 11.14 19.23 -16.42
N ARG A 69 11.68 20.41 -16.11
CA ARG A 69 10.99 21.68 -16.36
C ARG A 69 10.99 22.01 -17.85
N SER A 70 10.10 21.42 -18.61
CA SER A 70 9.85 21.81 -19.97
C SER A 70 8.80 22.94 -20.03
N LYS A 71 8.74 23.62 -21.17
CA LYS A 71 7.69 24.61 -21.43
C LYS A 71 6.29 23.98 -21.36
N GLU A 72 6.16 22.79 -21.91
CA GLU A 72 4.91 22.02 -21.90
C GLU A 72 4.43 21.68 -20.49
N GLU A 73 5.35 21.21 -19.62
CA GLU A 73 5.07 20.95 -18.21
C GLU A 73 4.65 22.23 -17.46
N THR A 74 5.30 23.34 -17.76
CA THR A 74 4.93 24.64 -17.19
C THR A 74 3.51 25.04 -17.60
N ASP A 75 3.14 24.86 -18.87
CA ASP A 75 1.80 25.16 -19.37
C ASP A 75 0.73 24.25 -18.76
N LYS A 76 1.02 22.95 -18.59
CA LYS A 76 0.16 21.99 -17.86
C LYS A 76 -0.04 22.42 -16.40
N TYR A 77 1.04 22.83 -15.73
CA TYR A 77 0.97 23.31 -14.36
C TYR A 77 0.13 24.59 -14.23
N GLN A 78 0.24 25.52 -15.17
CA GLN A 78 -0.60 26.75 -15.19
C GLN A 78 -2.08 26.41 -15.38
N LYS A 79 -2.42 25.42 -16.23
CA LYS A 79 -3.80 24.93 -16.36
C LYS A 79 -4.29 24.31 -15.05
N PHE A 80 -3.46 23.51 -14.38
CA PHE A 80 -3.79 22.93 -13.07
C PHE A 80 -4.06 24.03 -12.01
N LEU A 81 -3.24 25.09 -11.96
CA LEU A 81 -3.47 26.21 -11.05
C LEU A 81 -4.81 26.91 -11.29
N LYS A 82 -5.20 27.06 -12.56
CA LYS A 82 -6.53 27.61 -12.91
C LYS A 82 -7.65 26.72 -12.38
N LEU A 83 -7.56 25.40 -12.58
CA LEU A 83 -8.54 24.44 -12.05
C LEU A 83 -8.63 24.50 -10.51
N ARG A 84 -7.50 24.61 -9.82
CA ARG A 84 -7.46 24.76 -8.35
C ARG A 84 -8.25 25.99 -7.88
N ASN A 85 -8.17 27.09 -8.64
CA ASN A 85 -8.88 28.35 -8.33
C ASN A 85 -10.37 28.31 -8.66
N MET A 86 -10.84 27.32 -9.44
CA MET A 86 -12.25 27.13 -9.80
C MET A 86 -13.07 26.39 -8.74
N CYS A 87 -12.57 26.29 -7.51
CA CYS A 87 -13.25 25.66 -6.37
C CYS A 87 -13.61 24.18 -6.59
N PRO A 88 -12.64 23.25 -6.47
CA PRO A 88 -12.84 21.80 -6.72
C PRO A 88 -13.85 21.13 -5.76
N THR A 89 -14.32 21.86 -4.74
CA THR A 89 -15.38 21.40 -3.82
C THR A 89 -16.63 20.92 -4.56
N ASN A 90 -16.95 21.52 -5.69
CA ASN A 90 -18.10 21.10 -6.51
C ASN A 90 -17.95 19.67 -7.05
N ILE A 91 -16.72 19.23 -7.33
CA ILE A 91 -16.44 17.85 -7.75
C ILE A 91 -16.72 16.89 -6.59
N THR A 92 -16.22 17.22 -5.40
CA THR A 92 -16.45 16.42 -4.19
C THR A 92 -17.94 16.32 -3.87
N VAL A 93 -18.66 17.44 -3.88
CA VAL A 93 -20.13 17.45 -3.64
C VAL A 93 -20.86 16.65 -4.72
N GLY A 94 -20.44 16.76 -5.97
CA GLY A 94 -20.97 15.98 -7.09
C GLY A 94 -20.80 14.47 -6.85
N LEU A 95 -19.61 14.04 -6.45
CA LEU A 95 -19.31 12.63 -6.13
C LEU A 95 -20.10 12.12 -4.91
N MET A 96 -20.28 12.95 -3.89
CA MET A 96 -21.06 12.57 -2.70
C MET A 96 -22.52 12.23 -3.01
N ARG A 97 -23.11 12.78 -4.05
CA ARG A 97 -24.48 12.43 -4.50
C ARG A 97 -24.62 10.97 -4.93
N TYR A 98 -23.53 10.37 -5.36
CA TYR A 98 -23.50 8.97 -5.81
C TYR A 98 -23.06 7.98 -4.72
N ARG A 99 -22.99 8.42 -3.47
CA ARG A 99 -22.52 7.58 -2.36
C ARG A 99 -23.29 6.27 -2.23
N GLU A 100 -24.62 6.32 -2.38
CA GLU A 100 -25.45 5.11 -2.29
C GLU A 100 -25.21 4.16 -3.45
N ASN A 101 -25.10 4.68 -4.67
CA ASN A 101 -24.74 3.90 -5.84
C ASN A 101 -23.36 3.25 -5.68
N PHE A 102 -22.40 4.01 -5.16
CA PHE A 102 -21.06 3.51 -4.88
C PHE A 102 -21.11 2.36 -3.87
N ASN A 103 -21.79 2.53 -2.75
CA ASN A 103 -21.92 1.50 -1.72
C ASN A 103 -22.63 0.23 -2.25
N ALA A 104 -23.66 0.39 -3.06
CA ALA A 104 -24.39 -0.74 -3.64
C ALA A 104 -23.54 -1.56 -4.62
N GLY A 105 -22.69 -0.92 -5.42
CA GLY A 105 -21.84 -1.57 -6.42
C GLY A 105 -20.47 -2.04 -5.90
N TRP A 106 -20.07 -1.58 -4.71
CA TRP A 106 -18.72 -1.77 -4.21
C TRP A 106 -18.27 -3.23 -4.09
N TYR A 107 -19.11 -4.08 -3.52
CA TYR A 107 -18.71 -5.45 -3.24
C TYR A 107 -18.46 -6.27 -4.51
N ASP A 108 -19.30 -6.09 -5.52
CA ASP A 108 -19.14 -6.78 -6.80
C ASP A 108 -17.94 -6.24 -7.59
N ALA A 109 -17.73 -4.93 -7.57
CA ALA A 109 -16.55 -4.28 -8.15
C ALA A 109 -15.27 -4.79 -7.48
N TRP A 110 -15.25 -4.89 -6.15
CA TRP A 110 -14.10 -5.41 -5.42
C TRP A 110 -13.81 -6.88 -5.71
N LYS A 111 -14.82 -7.74 -5.77
CA LYS A 111 -14.66 -9.15 -6.18
C LYS A 111 -14.13 -9.30 -7.60
N ARG A 112 -14.61 -8.45 -8.51
CA ARG A 112 -14.13 -8.39 -9.89
C ARG A 112 -12.66 -8.02 -9.90
N SER A 113 -12.27 -6.92 -9.26
CA SER A 113 -10.89 -6.44 -9.18
C SER A 113 -9.94 -7.46 -8.58
N LEU A 114 -10.35 -8.14 -7.51
CA LEU A 114 -9.56 -9.22 -6.90
C LEU A 114 -9.28 -10.37 -7.87
N ARG A 115 -10.29 -10.78 -8.65
CA ARG A 115 -10.11 -11.87 -9.63
C ARG A 115 -9.16 -11.45 -10.74
N GLU A 116 -9.31 -10.25 -11.25
CA GLU A 116 -8.45 -9.71 -12.31
C GLU A 116 -7.00 -9.61 -11.85
N ILE A 117 -6.73 -8.97 -10.72
CA ILE A 117 -5.37 -8.87 -10.18
C ILE A 117 -4.77 -10.26 -9.89
N LYS A 118 -5.53 -11.16 -9.23
CA LYS A 118 -5.04 -12.51 -8.91
C LYS A 118 -4.80 -13.39 -10.15
N SER A 119 -5.36 -13.06 -11.30
CA SER A 119 -5.07 -13.78 -12.55
C SER A 119 -3.76 -13.35 -13.20
N GLU A 120 -3.24 -12.19 -12.86
CA GLU A 120 -2.04 -11.61 -13.47
C GLU A 120 -0.80 -11.66 -12.58
N VAL A 121 -0.97 -11.88 -11.28
CA VAL A 121 0.13 -11.93 -10.33
C VAL A 121 0.21 -13.25 -9.60
N ASP A 122 1.41 -13.68 -9.21
CA ASP A 122 1.58 -14.84 -8.32
C ASP A 122 1.21 -14.48 -6.89
N TYR A 123 -0.02 -14.81 -6.50
CA TYR A 123 -0.57 -14.52 -5.17
C TYR A 123 0.13 -15.30 -4.04
N ASN A 124 0.93 -16.33 -4.34
CA ASN A 124 1.73 -17.04 -3.33
C ASN A 124 3.00 -16.26 -2.98
N VAL A 125 3.47 -15.43 -3.91
CA VAL A 125 4.66 -14.58 -3.73
C VAL A 125 4.27 -13.21 -3.18
N ILE A 126 3.21 -12.62 -3.75
CA ILE A 126 2.73 -11.30 -3.35
C ILE A 126 1.75 -11.43 -2.18
N GLY A 127 2.08 -10.84 -1.04
CA GLY A 127 1.23 -10.90 0.14
C GLY A 127 -0.19 -10.38 -0.10
N GLU A 128 -1.18 -11.08 0.45
CA GLU A 128 -2.60 -10.80 0.24
C GLU A 128 -3.02 -9.36 0.54
N ARG A 129 -2.36 -8.70 1.50
CA ARG A 129 -2.65 -7.30 1.84
C ARG A 129 -2.36 -6.35 0.69
N PHE A 130 -1.26 -6.53 -0.03
CA PHE A 130 -0.93 -5.71 -1.20
C PHE A 130 -1.99 -5.87 -2.27
N ILE A 131 -2.36 -7.10 -2.58
CA ILE A 131 -3.39 -7.43 -3.56
C ILE A 131 -4.73 -6.76 -3.18
N ASN A 132 -5.14 -6.88 -1.92
CA ASN A 132 -6.39 -6.29 -1.43
C ASN A 132 -6.38 -4.77 -1.53
N ASN A 133 -5.28 -4.11 -1.18
CA ASN A 133 -5.17 -2.66 -1.25
C ASN A 133 -5.32 -2.15 -2.69
N TRP A 134 -4.59 -2.75 -3.63
CA TRP A 134 -4.64 -2.34 -5.03
C TRP A 134 -5.98 -2.73 -5.69
N ALA A 135 -6.58 -3.85 -5.29
CA ALA A 135 -7.92 -4.23 -5.70
C ALA A 135 -8.98 -3.23 -5.24
N MET A 136 -8.83 -2.63 -4.05
CA MET A 136 -9.72 -1.55 -3.60
C MET A 136 -9.62 -0.31 -4.48
N MET A 137 -8.43 0.05 -4.95
CA MET A 137 -8.23 1.17 -5.87
C MET A 137 -8.91 0.92 -7.21
N LEU A 138 -8.71 -0.25 -7.80
CA LEU A 138 -9.35 -0.65 -9.06
C LEU A 138 -10.86 -0.76 -8.93
N ALA A 139 -11.37 -1.31 -7.83
CA ALA A 139 -12.80 -1.39 -7.52
C ALA A 139 -13.44 -0.01 -7.42
N SER A 140 -12.74 0.96 -6.82
CA SER A 140 -13.21 2.35 -6.74
C SER A 140 -13.42 2.95 -8.13
N TYR A 141 -12.51 2.67 -9.06
CA TYR A 141 -12.65 3.09 -10.45
C TYR A 141 -13.87 2.46 -11.12
N TYR A 142 -14.09 1.14 -10.96
CA TYR A 142 -15.24 0.45 -11.54
C TYR A 142 -16.57 1.01 -11.02
N CYS A 143 -16.65 1.27 -9.71
CA CYS A 143 -17.81 1.93 -9.14
C CYS A 143 -18.02 3.32 -9.75
N LEU A 144 -16.98 4.16 -9.80
CA LEU A 144 -17.07 5.51 -10.34
C LEU A 144 -17.47 5.53 -11.81
N LYS A 145 -16.90 4.65 -12.62
CA LYS A 145 -17.19 4.57 -14.06
C LYS A 145 -18.66 4.28 -14.35
N SER A 146 -19.35 3.53 -13.49
CA SER A 146 -20.75 3.16 -13.69
C SER A 146 -21.71 4.36 -13.69
N PHE A 147 -21.35 5.46 -13.00
CA PHE A 147 -22.19 6.66 -12.89
C PHE A 147 -21.48 7.96 -13.29
N ALA A 148 -20.17 7.93 -13.53
CA ALA A 148 -19.38 9.06 -14.01
C ALA A 148 -18.67 8.69 -15.34
N PRO A 149 -19.39 8.65 -16.46
CA PRO A 149 -18.85 8.15 -17.73
C PRO A 149 -17.76 9.05 -18.36
N GLY A 150 -17.60 10.27 -17.87
CA GLY A 150 -16.64 11.25 -18.38
C GLY A 150 -15.26 11.21 -17.71
N LEU A 151 -14.86 10.10 -17.11
CA LEU A 151 -13.52 9.99 -16.52
C LEU A 151 -12.44 10.06 -17.61
N PRO A 152 -11.33 10.80 -17.37
CA PRO A 152 -10.28 11.02 -18.37
C PRO A 152 -9.34 9.82 -18.54
N PHE A 153 -9.61 8.68 -17.90
CA PHE A 153 -8.80 7.46 -17.95
C PHE A 153 -9.63 6.30 -18.52
N THR A 154 -8.98 5.43 -19.27
CA THR A 154 -9.58 4.17 -19.70
C THR A 154 -9.47 3.11 -18.60
N GLU A 155 -10.28 2.07 -18.68
CA GLU A 155 -10.24 0.93 -17.77
C GLU A 155 -8.88 0.24 -17.79
N GLN A 156 -8.32 0.05 -18.99
CA GLN A 156 -7.01 -0.56 -19.16
C GLN A 156 -5.90 0.27 -18.50
N GLN A 157 -5.91 1.59 -18.68
CA GLN A 157 -4.91 2.46 -18.04
C GLN A 157 -4.93 2.36 -16.52
N VAL A 158 -6.12 2.33 -15.90
CA VAL A 158 -6.21 2.22 -14.45
C VAL A 158 -5.81 0.84 -13.97
N HIS A 159 -6.18 -0.19 -14.72
CA HIS A 159 -5.80 -1.57 -14.45
C HIS A 159 -4.27 -1.73 -14.49
N ASP A 160 -3.61 -1.26 -15.56
CA ASP A 160 -2.16 -1.33 -15.72
C ASP A 160 -1.44 -0.60 -14.57
N ILE A 161 -1.91 0.60 -14.20
CA ILE A 161 -1.37 1.35 -13.05
C ILE A 161 -1.50 0.56 -11.75
N CYS A 162 -2.60 -0.17 -11.55
CA CYS A 162 -2.79 -0.97 -10.36
C CYS A 162 -1.84 -2.18 -10.32
N ILE A 163 -1.63 -2.85 -11.44
CA ILE A 163 -0.69 -3.98 -11.54
C ILE A 163 0.74 -3.51 -11.37
N ASP A 164 1.16 -2.49 -12.12
CA ASP A 164 2.52 -1.94 -12.05
C ASP A 164 2.83 -1.41 -10.65
N GLY A 165 1.90 -0.69 -10.05
CA GLY A 165 2.04 -0.15 -8.70
C GLY A 165 2.14 -1.25 -7.63
N LEU A 166 1.35 -2.31 -7.75
CA LEU A 166 1.41 -3.49 -6.89
C LEU A 166 2.78 -4.18 -6.97
N LEU A 167 3.25 -4.47 -8.18
CA LEU A 167 4.52 -5.13 -8.42
C LEU A 167 5.69 -4.27 -7.94
N TYR A 168 5.65 -2.98 -8.22
CA TYR A 168 6.64 -2.02 -7.75
C TYR A 168 6.69 -1.94 -6.23
N GLN A 169 5.54 -1.77 -5.58
CA GLN A 169 5.47 -1.72 -4.13
C GLN A 169 5.97 -3.02 -3.47
N HIS A 170 5.63 -4.16 -4.04
CA HIS A 170 6.13 -5.46 -3.56
C HIS A 170 7.65 -5.57 -3.73
N SER A 171 8.22 -5.14 -4.86
CA SER A 171 9.66 -5.16 -5.10
C SER A 171 10.44 -4.32 -4.07
N LEU A 172 9.89 -3.17 -3.68
CA LEU A 172 10.47 -2.33 -2.64
C LEU A 172 10.49 -3.01 -1.27
N CYS A 173 9.44 -3.77 -0.92
CA CYS A 173 9.40 -4.56 0.30
C CYS A 173 10.43 -5.67 0.30
N SER A 174 10.52 -6.41 -0.80
CA SER A 174 11.46 -7.53 -0.95
C SER A 174 12.92 -7.08 -0.89
N SER A 175 13.22 -5.89 -1.40
CA SER A 175 14.56 -5.32 -1.38
C SER A 175 15.00 -4.82 0.01
N THR A 176 14.06 -4.57 0.91
CA THR A 176 14.31 -4.11 2.29
C THR A 176 14.25 -5.23 3.33
N ASP A 177 13.82 -6.42 2.96
CA ASP A 177 13.87 -7.60 3.84
C ASP A 177 15.32 -7.99 4.05
N GLU A 178 15.82 -7.88 5.27
CA GLU A 178 17.20 -8.22 5.66
C GLU A 178 17.55 -9.65 5.27
N ILE A 179 16.60 -10.57 5.35
CA ILE A 179 16.76 -11.97 4.94
C ILE A 179 16.91 -12.07 3.42
N ALA A 180 16.10 -11.34 2.64
CA ALA A 180 16.21 -11.33 1.18
C ALA A 180 17.52 -10.66 0.73
N VAL A 181 17.95 -9.59 1.40
CA VAL A 181 19.25 -8.95 1.18
C VAL A 181 20.38 -9.93 1.49
N PHE A 182 20.33 -10.59 2.63
CA PHE A 182 21.31 -11.64 2.99
C PHE A 182 21.40 -12.72 1.90
N TRP A 183 20.28 -13.30 1.50
CA TRP A 183 20.28 -14.34 0.47
C TRP A 183 20.76 -13.85 -0.89
N SER A 184 20.47 -12.60 -1.24
CA SER A 184 20.97 -11.98 -2.47
C SER A 184 22.50 -11.83 -2.43
N MET A 185 23.05 -11.32 -1.33
CA MET A 185 24.50 -11.20 -1.13
C MET A 185 25.18 -12.55 -1.10
N PHE A 186 24.59 -13.52 -0.40
CA PHE A 186 25.07 -14.90 -0.32
C PHE A 186 25.14 -15.57 -1.72
N SER A 187 24.06 -15.43 -2.50
CA SER A 187 24.00 -15.95 -3.88
C SER A 187 25.04 -15.32 -4.78
N LYS A 188 25.27 -14.00 -4.64
CA LYS A 188 26.30 -13.29 -5.40
C LYS A 188 27.72 -13.75 -5.02
N ALA A 189 28.02 -13.88 -3.74
CA ALA A 189 29.29 -14.38 -3.27
C ALA A 189 29.58 -15.82 -3.76
N ARG A 190 28.53 -16.67 -3.78
CA ARG A 190 28.59 -18.02 -4.37
C ARG A 190 28.91 -17.98 -5.88
N GLN A 191 28.23 -17.12 -6.64
CA GLN A 191 28.45 -16.97 -8.08
C GLN A 191 29.87 -16.48 -8.40
N LEU A 192 30.41 -15.59 -7.57
CA LEU A 192 31.78 -15.08 -7.70
C LEU A 192 32.84 -16.08 -7.21
N GLY A 193 32.45 -17.21 -6.62
CA GLY A 193 33.37 -18.22 -6.08
C GLY A 193 34.04 -17.80 -4.77
N GLU A 194 33.57 -16.74 -4.13
CA GLU A 194 34.07 -16.23 -2.84
C GLU A 194 33.71 -17.17 -1.69
N ILE A 195 32.59 -17.90 -1.81
CA ILE A 195 32.14 -18.92 -0.87
C ILE A 195 31.82 -20.24 -1.59
N ARG A 196 32.18 -21.36 -0.99
CA ARG A 196 32.01 -22.72 -1.59
C ARG A 196 31.24 -23.64 -0.68
N GLU A 197 30.27 -24.34 -1.29
CA GLU A 197 29.53 -25.38 -0.55
C GLU A 197 30.43 -26.52 -0.14
N GLY A 198 30.30 -26.95 1.12
CA GLY A 198 31.14 -28.01 1.73
C GLY A 198 32.42 -27.52 2.39
N GLN A 199 32.88 -26.28 2.11
CA GLN A 199 34.00 -25.62 2.76
C GLN A 199 33.55 -24.49 3.68
N ASP A 200 32.78 -23.52 3.13
CA ASP A 200 32.42 -22.32 3.86
C ASP A 200 30.96 -22.38 4.39
N TYR A 201 30.12 -23.19 3.75
CA TYR A 201 28.72 -23.42 4.19
C TYR A 201 28.21 -24.78 3.77
N LYS A 202 27.12 -25.23 4.42
CA LYS A 202 26.37 -26.43 4.07
C LYS A 202 24.87 -26.16 4.11
N ILE A 203 24.18 -26.48 3.03
CA ILE A 203 22.71 -26.40 2.99
C ILE A 203 22.16 -27.76 3.44
N SER A 204 21.35 -27.75 4.51
CA SER A 204 20.64 -28.93 4.98
C SER A 204 19.12 -28.65 4.98
N GLN A 205 18.34 -29.62 4.50
CA GLN A 205 16.88 -29.54 4.66
C GLN A 205 16.52 -29.91 6.10
N ILE A 206 15.87 -28.99 6.80
CA ILE A 206 15.32 -29.24 8.13
C ILE A 206 13.84 -29.62 7.93
N SER A 207 13.50 -30.89 8.17
CA SER A 207 12.15 -31.42 8.02
C SER A 207 11.16 -30.94 9.12
N SER A 208 11.66 -30.44 10.24
CA SER A 208 10.86 -29.82 11.30
C SER A 208 11.71 -28.93 12.20
N LEU A 209 11.26 -27.68 12.39
CA LEU A 209 11.85 -26.76 13.36
C LEU A 209 11.11 -26.93 14.69
N LYS A 210 11.71 -27.59 15.68
CA LYS A 210 11.23 -27.54 17.06
C LYS A 210 11.92 -26.36 17.76
N VAL A 211 11.19 -25.28 17.91
CA VAL A 211 11.64 -24.14 18.73
C VAL A 211 11.22 -24.42 20.16
N SER A 212 12.17 -24.81 21.02
CA SER A 212 11.97 -24.83 22.47
C SER A 212 12.44 -23.49 23.05
N ILE A 213 11.52 -22.66 23.49
CA ILE A 213 11.84 -21.47 24.28
C ILE A 213 12.10 -21.97 25.71
N LYS A 214 13.36 -21.92 26.15
CA LYS A 214 13.65 -22.02 27.59
C LYS A 214 13.33 -20.66 28.19
N SER A 215 12.33 -20.60 29.02
CA SER A 215 12.12 -19.51 29.97
C SER A 215 13.05 -19.74 31.16
N ASP A 216 14.04 -18.87 31.34
CA ASP A 216 14.77 -18.72 32.60
C ASP A 216 13.91 -17.91 33.57
#